data_08e3538db9d394cc44f67e4f0c58ac1c
#
_entry.id   08e3538db9d394cc44f67e4f0c58ac1c
#
_cell.length_a   1.000
_cell.length_b   1.000
_cell.length_c   1.000
_cell.angle_alpha   90.00
_cell.angle_beta   90.00
_cell.angle_gamma   90.00
#
_symmetry.space_group_name_H-M   'P 1'
#
loop_
_entity.id
_entity.type
_entity.pdbx_description
1 polymer ?
#
loop_
_entity_poly.entity_id
_entity_poly.type
_entity_poly.pdbx_seq_one_letter_code
_entity_poly.pdbx_strand_id
1 'polypeptide(L)'
;MTAALAALGVMWASQLAPPTSFTVAASGDFLIHGPVAAQALSDGGGRRYDFRPLFRPIRRHIAGADLALCHVETPLVPGPVQGYPSFRTPPSLAQAIRATGWDACSTASNHSLDAGQHGVNTTIRALRLPHSGTARSARGARRAPILRVKGARIAFLAFTAVSNGQAVPHPWSVAWAGARRILRDARRARRRGADTAIVNLHWGDEYSHAISPSQWALARRLTRSPAIAAIVGQHAHVVQPIRRVNDKPVVFGEGNLVSNQTAGCCPAASQDGLIALIRFTARNGRVRARRVRYVPTWVRHPDYRVVPAARGSVSWRRTVAVAGRAAWLRPAR
;
A
#
# COMPACT_ATOMS: atom_id res chain seq x y z
N MET A 1 15.93 -22.82 71.28
CA MET A 1 14.74 -22.24 70.59
C MET A 1 15.24 -21.57 69.33
N THR A 2 15.16 -22.26 68.17
CA THR A 2 15.60 -21.79 66.88
C THR A 2 14.37 -21.57 65.99
N ALA A 3 14.06 -20.31 65.67
CA ALA A 3 12.97 -19.94 64.80
C ALA A 3 13.42 -20.01 63.33
N ALA A 4 12.80 -20.89 62.54
CA ALA A 4 13.01 -20.98 61.11
C ALA A 4 12.07 -19.96 60.40
N LEU A 5 12.67 -19.00 59.70
CA LEU A 5 11.96 -18.08 58.82
C LEU A 5 11.73 -18.75 57.45
N ALA A 6 10.47 -19.09 57.19
CA ALA A 6 10.02 -19.55 55.86
C ALA A 6 9.88 -18.36 54.92
N ALA A 7 10.74 -18.24 53.91
CA ALA A 7 10.61 -17.25 52.85
C ALA A 7 9.58 -17.74 51.82
N LEU A 8 8.41 -17.16 51.80
CA LEU A 8 7.38 -17.35 50.74
C LEU A 8 7.82 -16.58 49.49
N GLY A 9 8.38 -17.27 48.51
CA GLY A 9 8.64 -16.75 47.19
C GLY A 9 7.35 -16.61 46.40
N VAL A 10 6.84 -15.38 46.27
CA VAL A 10 5.73 -15.08 45.36
C VAL A 10 6.21 -15.15 43.91
N MET A 11 5.98 -16.28 43.27
CA MET A 11 6.17 -16.39 41.80
C MET A 11 5.12 -15.54 41.10
N TRP A 12 5.53 -14.39 40.58
CA TRP A 12 4.72 -13.60 39.64
C TRP A 12 4.63 -14.38 38.35
N ALA A 13 3.56 -15.13 38.13
CA ALA A 13 3.19 -15.64 36.84
C ALA A 13 2.90 -14.44 35.94
N SER A 14 3.81 -14.12 35.03
CA SER A 14 3.58 -13.14 33.95
C SER A 14 2.37 -13.57 33.16
N GLN A 15 1.18 -13.07 33.47
CA GLN A 15 -0.01 -13.30 32.67
C GLN A 15 0.24 -12.76 31.27
N LEU A 16 0.45 -13.67 30.34
CA LEU A 16 0.65 -13.34 28.93
C LEU A 16 -0.59 -12.61 28.42
N ALA A 17 -0.42 -11.34 28.04
CA ALA A 17 -1.51 -10.55 27.50
C ALA A 17 -2.22 -11.31 26.35
N PRO A 18 -3.56 -11.27 26.30
CA PRO A 18 -4.31 -11.94 25.25
C PRO A 18 -3.89 -11.44 23.86
N PRO A 19 -3.97 -12.30 22.82
CA PRO A 19 -3.60 -11.89 21.48
C PRO A 19 -4.56 -10.80 20.99
N THR A 20 -4.01 -9.69 20.49
CA THR A 20 -4.79 -8.64 19.83
C THR A 20 -4.91 -8.94 18.34
N SER A 21 -6.02 -8.53 17.74
CA SER A 21 -6.26 -8.67 16.31
C SER A 21 -6.51 -7.32 15.67
N PHE A 22 -5.93 -7.12 14.47
CA PHE A 22 -6.14 -5.91 13.68
C PHE A 22 -6.16 -6.22 12.19
N THR A 23 -6.80 -5.34 11.42
CA THR A 23 -6.91 -5.43 9.97
C THR A 23 -6.12 -4.30 9.33
N VAL A 24 -5.28 -4.63 8.35
CA VAL A 24 -4.60 -3.66 7.50
C VAL A 24 -5.27 -3.66 6.14
N ALA A 25 -5.75 -2.49 5.68
CA ALA A 25 -6.16 -2.28 4.32
C ALA A 25 -4.96 -1.83 3.48
N ALA A 26 -4.85 -2.33 2.25
CA ALA A 26 -3.92 -1.83 1.24
C ALA A 26 -4.67 -1.69 -0.08
N SER A 27 -4.30 -0.69 -0.89
CA SER A 27 -5.00 -0.34 -2.12
C SER A 27 -4.04 0.00 -3.24
N GLY A 28 -4.49 -0.24 -4.49
CA GLY A 28 -3.70 -0.09 -5.69
C GLY A 28 -3.33 1.34 -6.08
N ASP A 29 -2.98 1.51 -7.34
CA ASP A 29 -2.32 2.69 -7.88
C ASP A 29 -3.27 3.91 -7.93
N PHE A 30 -2.82 5.04 -7.35
CA PHE A 30 -3.38 6.36 -7.61
C PHE A 30 -2.68 6.95 -8.84
N LEU A 31 -3.20 6.65 -10.01
CA LEU A 31 -2.66 7.08 -11.29
C LEU A 31 -3.54 8.20 -11.87
N ILE A 32 -3.21 9.44 -11.53
CA ILE A 32 -4.06 10.60 -11.80
C ILE A 32 -3.79 11.16 -13.20
N HIS A 33 -4.51 10.66 -14.18
CA HIS A 33 -4.53 11.20 -15.54
C HIS A 33 -5.28 12.53 -15.61
N GLY A 34 -5.10 13.25 -16.71
CA GLY A 34 -5.79 14.53 -16.96
C GLY A 34 -7.31 14.47 -16.76
N PRO A 35 -8.03 13.51 -17.36
CA PRO A 35 -9.48 13.37 -17.18
C PRO A 35 -9.92 13.11 -15.73
N VAL A 36 -9.13 12.36 -14.94
CA VAL A 36 -9.40 12.18 -13.51
C VAL A 36 -9.28 13.51 -12.74
N ALA A 37 -8.25 14.29 -13.06
CA ALA A 37 -8.10 15.62 -12.49
C ALA A 37 -9.20 16.59 -12.94
N ALA A 38 -9.59 16.54 -14.20
CA ALA A 38 -10.71 17.34 -14.73
C ALA A 38 -12.03 17.03 -14.00
N GLN A 39 -12.31 15.75 -13.71
CA GLN A 39 -13.46 15.39 -12.89
C GLN A 39 -13.36 15.96 -11.48
N ALA A 40 -12.17 15.89 -10.86
CA ALA A 40 -11.98 16.49 -9.54
C ALA A 40 -12.14 18.03 -9.55
N LEU A 41 -11.80 18.69 -10.65
CA LEU A 41 -12.06 20.13 -10.82
C LEU A 41 -13.57 20.41 -10.95
N SER A 42 -14.29 19.60 -11.73
CA SER A 42 -15.75 19.66 -11.84
C SER A 42 -16.42 19.45 -10.49
N ASP A 43 -15.98 18.43 -9.71
CA ASP A 43 -16.47 18.16 -8.36
C ASP A 43 -16.19 19.32 -7.38
N GLY A 44 -15.18 20.12 -7.66
CA GLY A 44 -14.83 21.32 -6.89
C GLY A 44 -15.50 22.61 -7.42
N GLY A 45 -16.49 22.51 -8.30
CA GLY A 45 -17.25 23.62 -8.87
C GLY A 45 -16.45 24.45 -9.88
N GLY A 46 -15.50 23.81 -10.60
CA GLY A 46 -14.65 24.48 -11.61
C GLY A 46 -13.57 25.41 -11.05
N ARG A 47 -13.47 25.57 -9.72
CA ARG A 47 -12.56 26.52 -9.06
C ARG A 47 -11.41 25.87 -8.29
N ARG A 48 -11.60 24.63 -7.85
CA ARG A 48 -10.60 23.88 -7.07
C ARG A 48 -10.72 22.39 -7.39
N TYR A 49 -9.64 21.65 -7.23
CA TYR A 49 -9.69 20.19 -7.40
C TYR A 49 -10.20 19.53 -6.10
N ASP A 50 -11.32 18.83 -6.15
CA ASP A 50 -11.87 18.03 -5.05
C ASP A 50 -11.91 16.55 -5.43
N PHE A 51 -10.95 15.78 -4.95
CA PHE A 51 -10.88 14.33 -5.19
C PHE A 51 -11.70 13.49 -4.19
N ARG A 52 -12.29 14.10 -3.17
CA ARG A 52 -13.03 13.37 -2.11
C ARG A 52 -14.22 12.56 -2.66
N PRO A 53 -15.00 13.09 -3.61
CA PRO A 53 -16.11 12.34 -4.18
C PRO A 53 -15.69 11.04 -4.88
N LEU A 54 -14.48 10.99 -5.48
CA LEU A 54 -13.97 9.81 -6.18
C LEU A 54 -13.86 8.59 -5.24
N PHE A 55 -13.51 8.81 -3.97
CA PHE A 55 -13.24 7.75 -2.99
C PHE A 55 -14.39 7.54 -2.00
N ARG A 56 -15.44 8.37 -2.03
CA ARG A 56 -16.58 8.26 -1.13
C ARG A 56 -17.20 6.84 -1.10
N PRO A 57 -17.40 6.14 -2.23
CA PRO A 57 -18.03 4.82 -2.23
C PRO A 57 -17.21 3.73 -1.51
N ILE A 58 -15.89 3.87 -1.48
CA ILE A 58 -14.99 2.89 -0.83
C ILE A 58 -14.60 3.28 0.61
N ARG A 59 -14.98 4.48 1.07
CA ARG A 59 -14.56 5.03 2.36
C ARG A 59 -14.75 4.05 3.53
N ARG A 60 -15.88 3.33 3.57
CA ARG A 60 -16.17 2.35 4.62
C ARG A 60 -15.14 1.23 4.72
N HIS A 61 -14.53 0.83 3.59
CA HIS A 61 -13.54 -0.24 3.55
C HIS A 61 -12.14 0.23 3.96
N ILE A 62 -11.85 1.50 3.73
CA ILE A 62 -10.59 2.15 4.13
C ILE A 62 -10.65 2.56 5.59
N ALA A 63 -11.60 3.42 5.97
CA ALA A 63 -11.75 3.93 7.33
C ALA A 63 -12.20 2.86 8.35
N GLY A 64 -12.76 1.74 7.88
CA GLY A 64 -13.13 0.61 8.72
C GLY A 64 -11.97 -0.36 9.03
N ALA A 65 -10.80 -0.17 8.43
CA ALA A 65 -9.60 -0.90 8.79
C ALA A 65 -8.90 -0.25 10.00
N ASP A 66 -8.16 -1.04 10.76
CA ASP A 66 -7.39 -0.52 11.91
C ASP A 66 -6.13 0.24 11.47
N LEU A 67 -5.68 0.01 10.23
CA LEU A 67 -4.59 0.69 9.55
C LEU A 67 -4.81 0.61 8.04
N ALA A 68 -4.75 1.73 7.33
CA ALA A 68 -4.95 1.80 5.89
C ALA A 68 -3.71 2.36 5.18
N LEU A 69 -3.23 1.62 4.19
CA LEU A 69 -2.05 1.91 3.39
C LEU A 69 -2.44 2.25 1.95
N CYS A 70 -1.90 3.34 1.41
CA CYS A 70 -2.09 3.75 0.01
C CYS A 70 -0.80 3.71 -0.80
N HIS A 71 -0.94 3.76 -2.11
CA HIS A 71 0.16 3.93 -3.05
C HIS A 71 -0.07 5.13 -3.96
N VAL A 72 0.64 6.23 -3.70
CA VAL A 72 0.61 7.45 -4.54
C VAL A 72 1.66 7.30 -5.63
N GLU A 73 1.22 6.95 -6.81
CA GLU A 73 2.09 6.65 -7.94
C GLU A 73 2.62 7.92 -8.60
N THR A 74 1.75 8.94 -8.75
CA THR A 74 2.08 10.19 -9.44
C THR A 74 2.45 11.31 -8.46
N PRO A 75 3.45 12.16 -8.76
CA PRO A 75 3.89 13.20 -7.85
C PRO A 75 2.82 14.29 -7.67
N LEU A 76 2.68 14.75 -6.43
CA LEU A 76 1.79 15.85 -6.05
C LEU A 76 2.53 17.18 -6.19
N VAL A 77 2.20 17.93 -7.25
CA VAL A 77 2.93 19.16 -7.62
C VAL A 77 1.96 20.31 -7.83
N PRO A 78 2.19 21.48 -7.21
CA PRO A 78 1.42 22.68 -7.51
C PRO A 78 1.59 23.11 -8.97
N GLY A 79 0.58 23.76 -9.53
CA GLY A 79 0.60 24.30 -10.89
C GLY A 79 -0.25 23.49 -11.88
N PRO A 80 0.00 23.64 -13.18
CA PRO A 80 -0.77 22.96 -14.22
C PRO A 80 -0.73 21.44 -14.08
N VAL A 81 -1.89 20.80 -14.28
CA VAL A 81 -1.99 19.34 -14.32
C VAL A 81 -1.29 18.81 -15.56
N GLN A 82 -0.56 17.73 -15.39
CA GLN A 82 0.04 17.01 -16.49
C GLN A 82 -0.26 15.52 -16.37
N GLY A 83 -0.70 14.91 -17.46
CA GLY A 83 -0.96 13.46 -17.57
C GLY A 83 0.21 12.73 -18.21
N TYR A 84 -0.08 11.50 -18.70
CA TYR A 84 0.90 10.66 -19.39
C TYR A 84 1.67 11.45 -20.50
N PRO A 85 2.98 11.21 -20.68
CA PRO A 85 3.83 10.23 -19.99
C PRO A 85 4.47 10.73 -18.69
N SER A 86 4.42 12.02 -18.38
CA SER A 86 4.97 12.61 -17.15
C SER A 86 3.89 13.32 -16.35
N PHE A 87 3.70 12.90 -15.12
CA PHE A 87 2.55 13.33 -14.32
C PHE A 87 2.87 14.52 -13.41
N ARG A 88 1.88 15.39 -13.25
CA ARG A 88 1.79 16.42 -12.21
C ARG A 88 0.37 16.44 -11.68
N THR A 89 0.19 15.92 -10.48
CA THR A 89 -1.12 15.77 -9.83
C THR A 89 -1.35 16.92 -8.86
N PRO A 90 -2.56 17.52 -8.81
CA PRO A 90 -2.88 18.55 -7.83
C PRO A 90 -2.66 18.06 -6.38
N PRO A 91 -2.00 18.84 -5.52
CA PRO A 91 -1.73 18.48 -4.13
C PRO A 91 -2.98 18.23 -3.27
N SER A 92 -4.15 18.70 -3.72
CA SER A 92 -5.45 18.45 -3.06
C SER A 92 -5.84 16.98 -3.01
N LEU A 93 -5.26 16.11 -3.86
CA LEU A 93 -5.40 14.65 -3.73
C LEU A 93 -5.04 14.18 -2.32
N ALA A 94 -4.01 14.78 -1.70
CA ALA A 94 -3.63 14.44 -0.33
C ALA A 94 -4.72 14.72 0.71
N GLN A 95 -5.59 15.73 0.48
CA GLN A 95 -6.75 15.97 1.35
C GLN A 95 -7.77 14.82 1.23
N ALA A 96 -8.03 14.37 0.00
CA ALA A 96 -8.95 13.26 -0.24
C ALA A 96 -8.43 11.95 0.36
N ILE A 97 -7.11 11.69 0.26
CA ILE A 97 -6.46 10.55 0.89
C ILE A 97 -6.72 10.57 2.40
N ARG A 98 -6.41 11.67 3.09
CA ARG A 98 -6.64 11.78 4.53
C ARG A 98 -8.13 11.71 4.91
N ALA A 99 -9.00 12.39 4.16
CA ALA A 99 -10.44 12.43 4.42
C ALA A 99 -11.12 11.06 4.22
N THR A 100 -10.55 10.20 3.37
CA THR A 100 -11.04 8.84 3.16
C THR A 100 -10.61 7.90 4.28
N GLY A 101 -9.48 8.19 4.96
CA GLY A 101 -9.01 7.44 6.12
C GLY A 101 -7.75 6.61 5.89
N TRP A 102 -6.94 6.93 4.88
CA TRP A 102 -5.62 6.33 4.76
C TRP A 102 -4.65 6.92 5.78
N ASP A 103 -3.84 6.04 6.40
CA ASP A 103 -2.93 6.38 7.49
C ASP A 103 -1.48 6.57 7.04
N ALA A 104 -1.07 5.90 5.97
CA ALA A 104 0.27 6.01 5.41
C ALA A 104 0.29 5.68 3.92
N CYS A 105 1.24 6.28 3.17
CA CYS A 105 1.33 6.06 1.73
C CYS A 105 2.72 5.63 1.28
N SER A 106 2.78 4.70 0.33
CA SER A 106 3.92 4.49 -0.53
C SER A 106 4.01 5.60 -1.57
N THR A 107 5.23 6.02 -1.88
CA THR A 107 5.55 7.02 -2.89
C THR A 107 6.65 6.55 -3.86
N ALA A 108 7.03 5.27 -3.81
CA ALA A 108 8.02 4.69 -4.70
C ALA A 108 7.34 4.06 -5.92
N SER A 109 7.48 4.66 -7.08
CA SER A 109 6.97 4.20 -8.37
C SER A 109 7.93 4.58 -9.51
N ASN A 110 7.65 4.13 -10.72
CA ASN A 110 8.31 4.61 -11.94
C ASN A 110 8.04 6.09 -12.22
N HIS A 111 6.95 6.68 -11.69
CA HIS A 111 6.59 8.09 -11.81
C HIS A 111 7.06 8.98 -10.64
N SER A 112 7.76 8.43 -9.66
CA SER A 112 8.22 9.19 -8.48
C SER A 112 9.03 10.44 -8.84
N LEU A 113 9.74 10.42 -9.97
CA LEU A 113 10.66 11.47 -10.43
C LEU A 113 10.16 12.26 -11.65
N ASP A 114 8.88 12.17 -12.03
CA ASP A 114 8.33 12.93 -13.17
C ASP A 114 8.48 14.46 -13.01
N ALA A 115 8.58 14.94 -11.79
CA ALA A 115 8.91 16.33 -11.48
C ALA A 115 10.21 16.46 -10.65
N GLY A 116 11.14 15.51 -10.82
CA GLY A 116 12.43 15.48 -10.16
C GLY A 116 12.35 15.51 -8.63
N GLN A 117 13.40 15.96 -7.98
CA GLN A 117 13.42 16.11 -6.51
C GLN A 117 12.40 17.12 -6.00
N HIS A 118 12.03 18.12 -6.82
CA HIS A 118 10.98 19.08 -6.47
C HIS A 118 9.65 18.34 -6.28
N GLY A 119 9.27 17.45 -7.21
CA GLY A 119 8.07 16.61 -7.13
C GLY A 119 8.06 15.72 -5.88
N VAL A 120 9.18 15.08 -5.56
CA VAL A 120 9.34 14.32 -4.31
C VAL A 120 9.07 15.19 -3.09
N ASN A 121 9.69 16.38 -3.05
CA ASN A 121 9.58 17.30 -1.92
C ASN A 121 8.16 17.82 -1.72
N THR A 122 7.46 18.18 -2.82
CA THR A 122 6.08 18.67 -2.77
C THR A 122 5.10 17.57 -2.41
N THR A 123 5.27 16.36 -2.94
CA THR A 123 4.47 15.19 -2.59
C THR A 123 4.52 14.92 -1.08
N ILE A 124 5.72 14.84 -0.52
CA ILE A 124 5.92 14.57 0.92
C ILE A 124 5.28 15.69 1.77
N ARG A 125 5.43 16.96 1.36
CA ARG A 125 4.80 18.09 2.07
C ARG A 125 3.29 18.06 2.00
N ALA A 126 2.72 17.72 0.83
CA ALA A 126 1.27 17.68 0.62
C ALA A 126 0.61 16.55 1.41
N LEU A 127 1.22 15.35 1.42
CA LEU A 127 0.65 14.18 2.06
C LEU A 127 0.35 14.39 3.55
N ARG A 128 1.26 15.00 4.30
CA ARG A 128 1.12 15.18 5.77
C ARG A 128 0.75 13.88 6.48
N LEU A 129 1.18 12.75 5.93
CA LEU A 129 1.03 11.40 6.46
C LEU A 129 2.40 10.72 6.53
N PRO A 130 2.57 9.72 7.38
CA PRO A 130 3.67 8.78 7.30
C PRO A 130 3.80 8.25 5.86
N HIS A 131 5.01 8.24 5.32
CA HIS A 131 5.26 7.77 3.95
C HIS A 131 6.55 6.98 3.89
N SER A 132 6.67 6.17 2.85
CA SER A 132 7.86 5.40 2.53
C SER A 132 8.06 5.34 1.03
N GLY A 133 9.31 5.24 0.58
CA GLY A 133 9.65 5.05 -0.83
C GLY A 133 10.42 6.19 -1.43
N THR A 134 10.04 7.43 -1.20
CA THR A 134 10.82 8.63 -1.57
C THR A 134 11.27 9.40 -0.34
N ALA A 135 12.29 10.26 -0.48
CA ALA A 135 12.82 11.01 0.65
C ALA A 135 13.29 12.40 0.25
N ARG A 136 13.34 13.31 1.24
CA ARG A 136 13.85 14.69 1.12
C ARG A 136 15.31 14.82 1.53
N SER A 137 15.91 13.74 2.04
CA SER A 137 17.31 13.69 2.48
C SER A 137 17.78 12.25 2.68
N ALA A 138 19.09 12.05 2.69
CA ALA A 138 19.71 10.75 2.98
C ALA A 138 19.32 10.22 4.39
N ARG A 139 19.19 11.11 5.39
CA ARG A 139 18.71 10.74 6.73
C ARG A 139 17.25 10.27 6.71
N GLY A 140 16.39 10.98 5.95
CA GLY A 140 14.98 10.62 5.77
C GLY A 140 14.81 9.25 5.13
N ALA A 141 15.56 8.97 4.06
CA ALA A 141 15.51 7.68 3.34
C ALA A 141 15.85 6.47 4.22
N ARG A 142 16.56 6.68 5.33
CA ARG A 142 16.91 5.60 6.28
C ARG A 142 15.87 5.39 7.38
N ARG A 143 14.80 6.20 7.42
CA ARG A 143 13.81 6.21 8.50
C ARG A 143 12.43 5.82 7.97
N ALA A 144 12.23 4.52 7.76
CA ALA A 144 10.88 4.01 7.52
C ALA A 144 9.94 4.37 8.70
N PRO A 145 8.68 4.76 8.44
CA PRO A 145 7.69 4.98 9.48
C PRO A 145 7.38 3.68 10.22
N ILE A 146 7.15 3.79 11.52
CA ILE A 146 6.65 2.72 12.38
C ILE A 146 5.28 3.14 12.88
N LEU A 147 4.25 2.47 12.38
CA LEU A 147 2.86 2.76 12.64
C LEU A 147 2.38 1.94 13.84
N ARG A 148 1.60 2.56 14.73
CA ARG A 148 1.05 1.89 15.90
C ARG A 148 -0.39 1.48 15.63
N VAL A 149 -0.72 0.21 15.86
CA VAL A 149 -2.07 -0.33 15.67
C VAL A 149 -2.35 -1.36 16.74
N LYS A 150 -3.34 -1.09 17.61
CA LYS A 150 -3.77 -2.00 18.71
C LYS A 150 -2.60 -2.66 19.47
N GLY A 151 -1.62 -1.84 19.87
CA GLY A 151 -0.43 -2.29 20.59
C GLY A 151 0.70 -2.86 19.73
N ALA A 152 0.45 -3.22 18.48
CA ALA A 152 1.50 -3.63 17.53
C ALA A 152 2.19 -2.41 16.88
N ARG A 153 3.46 -2.59 16.50
CA ARG A 153 4.31 -1.59 15.85
C ARG A 153 4.74 -2.12 14.48
N ILE A 154 4.13 -1.59 13.43
CA ILE A 154 4.30 -2.05 12.06
C ILE A 154 5.18 -1.08 11.28
N ALA A 155 6.34 -1.51 10.82
CA ALA A 155 7.12 -0.73 9.87
C ALA A 155 6.49 -0.80 8.49
N PHE A 156 6.33 0.35 7.84
CA PHE A 156 5.88 0.43 6.46
C PHE A 156 7.08 0.75 5.56
N LEU A 157 7.41 -0.17 4.66
CA LEU A 157 8.56 -0.09 3.76
C LEU A 157 8.07 -0.11 2.32
N ALA A 158 8.50 0.84 1.50
CA ALA A 158 8.10 0.91 0.10
C ALA A 158 9.30 1.05 -0.83
N PHE A 159 9.23 0.36 -1.99
CA PHE A 159 10.29 0.31 -2.98
C PHE A 159 9.69 0.17 -4.39
N THR A 160 10.40 0.68 -5.40
CA THR A 160 10.11 0.42 -6.81
C THR A 160 11.19 -0.44 -7.47
N ALA A 161 10.78 -1.40 -8.29
CA ALA A 161 11.66 -2.18 -9.15
C ALA A 161 11.71 -1.62 -10.58
N VAL A 162 10.92 -0.60 -10.87
CA VAL A 162 10.69 -0.07 -12.21
C VAL A 162 11.06 1.40 -12.28
N SER A 163 11.61 1.82 -13.44
CA SER A 163 12.00 3.20 -13.75
C SER A 163 11.59 3.54 -15.18
N ASN A 164 11.14 4.76 -15.40
CA ASN A 164 10.89 5.31 -16.75
C ASN A 164 12.13 6.03 -17.31
N GLY A 165 13.33 5.78 -16.76
CA GLY A 165 14.56 6.38 -17.24
C GLY A 165 14.83 7.82 -16.81
N GLN A 166 14.00 8.38 -15.89
CA GLN A 166 14.26 9.74 -15.38
C GLN A 166 15.60 9.79 -14.64
N ALA A 167 16.29 10.93 -14.76
CA ALA A 167 17.49 11.18 -13.97
C ALA A 167 17.19 11.11 -12.47
N VAL A 168 18.01 10.39 -11.72
CA VAL A 168 17.91 10.25 -10.27
C VAL A 168 18.75 11.35 -9.61
N PRO A 169 18.14 12.41 -9.05
CA PRO A 169 18.87 13.57 -8.53
C PRO A 169 19.83 13.22 -7.40
N HIS A 170 19.42 12.27 -6.56
CA HIS A 170 20.23 11.79 -5.45
C HIS A 170 19.99 10.29 -5.19
N PRO A 171 21.01 9.53 -4.72
CA PRO A 171 20.86 8.09 -4.44
C PRO A 171 19.78 7.74 -3.40
N TRP A 172 19.31 8.73 -2.67
CA TRP A 172 18.27 8.59 -1.64
C TRP A 172 16.89 9.08 -2.11
N SER A 173 16.76 9.71 -3.27
CA SER A 173 15.49 10.28 -3.77
C SER A 173 14.38 9.24 -3.85
N VAL A 174 14.69 8.04 -4.37
CA VAL A 174 13.77 6.92 -4.51
C VAL A 174 14.37 5.64 -3.93
N ALA A 175 13.55 4.84 -3.30
CA ALA A 175 13.94 3.55 -2.76
C ALA A 175 13.79 2.45 -3.82
N TRP A 176 14.90 2.09 -4.46
CA TRP A 176 14.96 1.00 -5.44
C TRP A 176 14.84 -0.37 -4.76
N ALA A 177 14.05 -1.27 -5.36
CA ALA A 177 13.84 -2.60 -4.85
C ALA A 177 15.09 -3.48 -5.05
N GLY A 178 15.39 -4.25 -4.00
CA GLY A 178 16.44 -5.24 -4.02
C GLY A 178 16.43 -6.01 -2.70
N ALA A 179 16.51 -7.33 -2.78
CA ALA A 179 16.33 -8.19 -1.61
C ALA A 179 17.26 -7.82 -0.44
N ARG A 180 18.56 -7.55 -0.72
CA ARG A 180 19.52 -7.16 0.31
C ARG A 180 19.12 -5.85 1.01
N ARG A 181 18.70 -4.84 0.24
CA ARG A 181 18.25 -3.54 0.75
C ARG A 181 17.01 -3.69 1.60
N ILE A 182 15.97 -4.33 1.07
CA ILE A 182 14.69 -4.51 1.76
C ILE A 182 14.88 -5.26 3.08
N LEU A 183 15.62 -6.36 3.08
CA LEU A 183 15.92 -7.14 4.28
C LEU A 183 16.74 -6.35 5.31
N ARG A 184 17.72 -5.56 4.87
CA ARG A 184 18.49 -4.67 5.75
C ARG A 184 17.59 -3.62 6.39
N ASP A 185 16.70 -2.99 5.62
CA ASP A 185 15.83 -1.93 6.09
C ASP A 185 14.73 -2.48 7.02
N ALA A 186 14.20 -3.70 6.75
CA ALA A 186 13.29 -4.40 7.66
C ALA A 186 13.98 -4.73 9.01
N ARG A 187 15.22 -5.25 8.98
CA ARG A 187 15.98 -5.48 10.21
C ARG A 187 16.29 -4.19 10.97
N ARG A 188 16.60 -3.10 10.25
CA ARG A 188 16.78 -1.77 10.86
C ARG A 188 15.53 -1.29 11.56
N ALA A 189 14.34 -1.45 10.92
CA ALA A 189 13.07 -1.10 11.52
C ALA A 189 12.79 -1.91 12.80
N ARG A 190 13.12 -3.22 12.79
CA ARG A 190 13.05 -4.07 13.99
C ARG A 190 13.94 -3.55 15.13
N ARG A 191 15.18 -3.18 14.85
CA ARG A 191 16.08 -2.59 15.87
C ARG A 191 15.57 -1.25 16.41
N ARG A 192 14.74 -0.53 15.63
CA ARG A 192 14.06 0.70 16.06
C ARG A 192 12.75 0.43 16.79
N GLY A 193 12.44 -0.82 17.06
CA GLY A 193 11.32 -1.23 17.87
C GLY A 193 10.06 -1.63 17.07
N ALA A 194 10.12 -1.81 15.75
CA ALA A 194 9.01 -2.43 15.02
C ALA A 194 8.87 -3.91 15.35
N ASP A 195 7.64 -4.40 15.49
CA ASP A 195 7.37 -5.82 15.69
C ASP A 195 7.49 -6.61 14.38
N THR A 196 7.20 -5.97 13.25
CA THR A 196 7.35 -6.51 11.90
C THR A 196 7.29 -5.40 10.86
N ALA A 197 7.48 -5.75 9.58
CA ALA A 197 7.28 -4.86 8.44
C ALA A 197 6.21 -5.38 7.48
N ILE A 198 5.45 -4.47 6.88
CA ILE A 198 4.71 -4.66 5.64
C ILE A 198 5.51 -3.97 4.54
N VAL A 199 5.78 -4.71 3.45
CA VAL A 199 6.56 -4.22 2.32
C VAL A 199 5.63 -3.94 1.15
N ASN A 200 5.68 -2.71 0.65
CA ASN A 200 4.99 -2.28 -0.56
C ASN A 200 5.98 -2.30 -1.73
N LEU A 201 5.63 -2.96 -2.82
CA LEU A 201 6.48 -3.12 -4.00
C LEU A 201 5.74 -2.66 -5.26
N HIS A 202 6.31 -1.67 -5.91
CA HIS A 202 5.91 -1.26 -7.25
C HIS A 202 6.76 -2.06 -8.24
N TRP A 203 6.18 -3.10 -8.83
CA TRP A 203 6.91 -4.16 -9.52
C TRP A 203 6.05 -4.96 -10.52
N GLY A 204 6.70 -5.79 -11.34
CA GLY A 204 6.03 -6.67 -12.31
C GLY A 204 5.98 -6.04 -13.69
N ASP A 205 5.15 -6.59 -14.54
CA ASP A 205 4.99 -6.17 -15.92
C ASP A 205 3.59 -5.54 -16.09
N GLU A 206 3.53 -4.37 -16.73
CA GLU A 206 2.26 -3.68 -16.99
C GLU A 206 1.29 -4.59 -17.76
N TYR A 207 0.03 -4.53 -17.37
CA TYR A 207 -1.10 -5.25 -17.97
C TYR A 207 -1.02 -6.78 -17.92
N SER A 208 -0.05 -7.33 -17.19
CA SER A 208 0.08 -8.77 -17.00
C SER A 208 -0.56 -9.24 -15.70
N HIS A 209 -1.55 -10.13 -15.80
CA HIS A 209 -2.10 -10.83 -14.63
C HIS A 209 -1.15 -11.91 -14.08
N ALA A 210 -0.15 -12.32 -14.86
CA ALA A 210 0.82 -13.33 -14.45
C ALA A 210 1.82 -12.76 -13.43
N ILE A 211 2.22 -13.58 -12.49
CA ILE A 211 3.33 -13.25 -11.57
C ILE A 211 4.63 -13.50 -12.33
N SER A 212 5.43 -12.46 -12.52
CA SER A 212 6.72 -12.62 -13.22
C SER A 212 7.72 -13.44 -12.39
N PRO A 213 8.71 -14.08 -13.04
CA PRO A 213 9.77 -14.81 -12.34
C PRO A 213 10.52 -13.95 -11.32
N SER A 214 10.75 -12.67 -11.63
CA SER A 214 11.41 -11.70 -10.75
C SER A 214 10.57 -11.37 -9.51
N GLN A 215 9.26 -11.14 -9.67
CA GLN A 215 8.32 -10.95 -8.56
C GLN A 215 8.33 -12.18 -7.64
N TRP A 216 8.25 -13.37 -8.23
CA TRP A 216 8.21 -14.62 -7.47
C TRP A 216 9.51 -14.87 -6.68
N ALA A 217 10.66 -14.69 -7.32
CA ALA A 217 11.97 -14.86 -6.68
C ALA A 217 12.15 -13.88 -5.51
N LEU A 218 11.79 -12.60 -5.71
CA LEU A 218 11.88 -11.58 -4.68
C LEU A 218 10.92 -11.88 -3.52
N ALA A 219 9.65 -12.21 -3.79
CA ALA A 219 8.67 -12.60 -2.78
C ALA A 219 9.16 -13.76 -1.92
N ARG A 220 9.64 -14.84 -2.55
CA ARG A 220 10.17 -16.02 -1.82
C ARG A 220 11.33 -15.66 -0.91
N ARG A 221 12.23 -14.78 -1.37
CA ARG A 221 13.38 -14.36 -0.57
C ARG A 221 12.99 -13.49 0.61
N LEU A 222 12.10 -12.54 0.40
CA LEU A 222 11.65 -11.61 1.44
C LEU A 222 10.81 -12.28 2.52
N THR A 223 9.90 -13.17 2.12
CA THR A 223 8.98 -13.84 3.04
C THR A 223 9.63 -14.89 3.94
N ARG A 224 10.85 -15.34 3.65
CA ARG A 224 11.66 -16.14 4.59
C ARG A 224 12.07 -15.36 5.84
N SER A 225 12.16 -14.02 5.74
CA SER A 225 12.60 -13.20 6.86
C SER A 225 11.51 -13.05 7.94
N PRO A 226 11.78 -13.31 9.22
CA PRO A 226 10.81 -13.07 10.30
C PRO A 226 10.50 -11.58 10.51
N ALA A 227 11.29 -10.68 9.92
CA ALA A 227 11.08 -9.24 10.00
C ALA A 227 9.96 -8.73 9.07
N ILE A 228 9.45 -9.55 8.14
CA ILE A 228 8.42 -9.18 7.17
C ILE A 228 7.19 -10.05 7.39
N ALA A 229 6.01 -9.45 7.54
CA ALA A 229 4.75 -10.16 7.76
C ALA A 229 3.88 -10.25 6.51
N ALA A 230 3.99 -9.32 5.57
CA ALA A 230 3.22 -9.29 4.33
C ALA A 230 3.92 -8.46 3.25
N ILE A 231 3.55 -8.71 1.99
CA ILE A 231 3.92 -7.90 0.83
C ILE A 231 2.63 -7.48 0.12
N VAL A 232 2.56 -6.22 -0.32
CA VAL A 232 1.51 -5.66 -1.18
C VAL A 232 2.17 -5.06 -2.42
N GLY A 233 1.58 -5.27 -3.59
CA GLY A 233 2.17 -4.97 -4.89
C GLY A 233 1.31 -4.11 -5.78
N GLN A 234 1.97 -3.26 -6.59
CA GLN A 234 1.38 -2.34 -7.55
C GLN A 234 2.21 -2.31 -8.84
N HIS A 235 1.89 -1.44 -9.79
CA HIS A 235 2.53 -1.22 -11.09
C HIS A 235 1.88 -1.96 -12.26
N ALA A 236 1.44 -3.20 -12.08
CA ALA A 236 0.90 -3.98 -13.19
C ALA A 236 -0.37 -3.36 -13.81
N HIS A 237 -0.99 -2.37 -13.16
CA HIS A 237 -2.25 -1.71 -13.54
C HIS A 237 -3.43 -2.66 -13.76
N VAL A 238 -3.24 -3.94 -13.45
CA VAL A 238 -4.25 -4.98 -13.38
C VAL A 238 -4.07 -5.79 -12.11
N VAL A 239 -5.13 -6.43 -11.65
CA VAL A 239 -5.04 -7.32 -10.50
C VAL A 239 -4.15 -8.51 -10.82
N GLN A 240 -3.24 -8.85 -9.93
CA GLN A 240 -2.46 -10.07 -9.96
C GLN A 240 -2.87 -11.02 -8.81
N PRO A 241 -2.47 -12.29 -8.83
CA PRO A 241 -2.86 -13.26 -7.82
C PRO A 241 -2.45 -12.87 -6.40
N ILE A 242 -3.26 -13.27 -5.42
CA ILE A 242 -2.89 -13.25 -4.01
C ILE A 242 -2.43 -14.66 -3.63
N ARG A 243 -1.22 -14.78 -3.10
CA ARG A 243 -0.61 -16.07 -2.74
C ARG A 243 -0.08 -16.05 -1.31
N ARG A 244 -0.01 -17.23 -0.72
CA ARG A 244 0.72 -17.45 0.54
C ARG A 244 2.10 -17.99 0.19
N VAL A 245 3.15 -17.24 0.53
CA VAL A 245 4.55 -17.58 0.26
C VAL A 245 5.28 -17.65 1.59
N ASN A 246 5.85 -18.80 1.94
CA ASN A 246 6.44 -19.06 3.26
C ASN A 246 5.50 -18.59 4.40
N ASP A 247 4.23 -19.04 4.35
CA ASP A 247 3.15 -18.70 5.29
C ASP A 247 2.75 -17.23 5.42
N LYS A 248 3.21 -16.37 4.51
CA LYS A 248 2.89 -14.94 4.52
C LYS A 248 2.09 -14.55 3.28
N PRO A 249 1.09 -13.67 3.42
CA PRO A 249 0.35 -13.18 2.27
C PRO A 249 1.23 -12.27 1.42
N VAL A 250 1.15 -12.50 0.12
CA VAL A 250 1.71 -11.64 -0.92
C VAL A 250 0.56 -11.30 -1.87
N VAL A 251 0.16 -10.06 -1.89
CA VAL A 251 -0.72 -9.47 -2.90
C VAL A 251 0.20 -9.01 -4.01
N PHE A 252 0.26 -9.72 -5.14
CA PHE A 252 1.25 -9.44 -6.18
C PHE A 252 0.93 -8.16 -6.94
N GLY A 253 -0.35 -7.88 -7.23
CA GLY A 253 -0.82 -6.65 -7.84
C GLY A 253 -2.23 -6.31 -7.38
N GLU A 254 -2.43 -5.08 -6.89
CA GLU A 254 -3.74 -4.58 -6.45
C GLU A 254 -4.53 -3.94 -7.59
N GLY A 255 -3.91 -3.76 -8.78
CA GLY A 255 -4.47 -3.03 -9.91
C GLY A 255 -4.60 -1.54 -9.64
N ASN A 256 -5.30 -0.82 -10.51
CA ASN A 256 -5.56 0.59 -10.31
C ASN A 256 -6.61 0.82 -9.22
N LEU A 257 -6.32 1.69 -8.27
CA LEU A 257 -7.38 2.22 -7.43
C LEU A 257 -8.18 3.29 -8.19
N VAL A 258 -7.47 4.21 -8.85
CA VAL A 258 -8.08 5.22 -9.73
C VAL A 258 -7.16 5.52 -10.90
N SER A 259 -7.70 5.48 -12.11
CA SER A 259 -6.99 5.83 -13.35
C SER A 259 -7.99 6.18 -14.46
N ASN A 260 -7.50 6.70 -15.59
CA ASN A 260 -8.27 6.86 -16.83
C ASN A 260 -8.08 5.68 -17.80
N GLN A 261 -7.39 4.63 -17.40
CA GLN A 261 -7.18 3.48 -18.26
C GLN A 261 -8.50 2.73 -18.50
N THR A 262 -8.85 2.52 -19.76
CA THR A 262 -10.06 1.84 -20.20
C THR A 262 -9.75 0.94 -21.39
N ALA A 263 -10.72 0.17 -21.84
CA ALA A 263 -10.60 -0.66 -23.05
C ALA A 263 -10.28 0.15 -24.34
N GLY A 264 -10.43 1.47 -24.31
CA GLY A 264 -10.06 2.35 -25.43
C GLY A 264 -8.56 2.60 -25.59
N CYS A 265 -7.77 2.39 -24.53
CA CYS A 265 -6.31 2.57 -24.57
C CYS A 265 -5.52 1.35 -24.06
N CYS A 266 -6.17 0.53 -23.27
CA CYS A 266 -5.50 -0.44 -22.41
C CYS A 266 -6.38 -1.68 -22.24
N PRO A 267 -5.92 -2.78 -21.64
CA PRO A 267 -6.81 -3.90 -21.33
C PRO A 267 -7.98 -3.47 -20.46
N ALA A 268 -9.20 -3.96 -20.77
CA ALA A 268 -10.40 -3.64 -19.97
C ALA A 268 -10.24 -3.95 -18.47
N ALA A 269 -9.32 -4.85 -18.12
CA ALA A 269 -8.99 -5.18 -16.74
C ALA A 269 -8.24 -4.06 -16.01
N SER A 270 -7.73 -3.03 -16.70
CA SER A 270 -7.08 -1.89 -16.06
C SER A 270 -8.05 -0.94 -15.33
N GLN A 271 -9.37 -1.12 -15.56
CA GLN A 271 -10.40 -0.47 -14.74
C GLN A 271 -10.67 -1.19 -13.42
N ASP A 272 -10.17 -2.43 -13.26
CA ASP A 272 -10.36 -3.24 -12.07
C ASP A 272 -9.21 -3.02 -11.09
N GLY A 273 -9.55 -3.05 -9.82
CA GLY A 273 -8.61 -3.07 -8.73
C GLY A 273 -9.14 -3.89 -7.56
N LEU A 274 -8.40 -3.91 -6.48
CA LEU A 274 -8.86 -4.46 -5.22
C LEU A 274 -8.31 -3.69 -4.02
N ILE A 275 -9.06 -3.72 -2.92
CA ILE A 275 -8.58 -3.35 -1.60
C ILE A 275 -8.31 -4.64 -0.84
N ALA A 276 -7.05 -4.89 -0.51
CA ALA A 276 -6.67 -6.05 0.30
C ALA A 276 -6.90 -5.73 1.79
N LEU A 277 -7.61 -6.61 2.51
CA LEU A 277 -7.89 -6.52 3.93
C LEU A 277 -7.19 -7.68 4.64
N ILE A 278 -5.99 -7.43 5.13
CA ILE A 278 -5.14 -8.46 5.75
C ILE A 278 -5.36 -8.44 7.27
N ARG A 279 -5.91 -9.52 7.81
CA ARG A 279 -6.09 -9.66 9.27
C ARG A 279 -4.84 -10.24 9.91
N PHE A 280 -4.34 -9.54 10.90
CA PHE A 280 -3.19 -9.94 11.71
C PHE A 280 -3.61 -10.28 13.15
N THR A 281 -2.78 -11.09 13.81
CA THR A 281 -2.77 -11.23 15.25
C THR A 281 -1.40 -10.85 15.78
N ALA A 282 -1.37 -10.13 16.89
CA ALA A 282 -0.17 -9.77 17.61
C ALA A 282 -0.21 -10.37 19.02
N ARG A 283 0.91 -10.99 19.44
CA ARG A 283 1.11 -11.49 20.79
C ARG A 283 2.62 -11.44 21.11
N ASN A 284 2.98 -10.80 22.21
CA ASN A 284 4.38 -10.72 22.69
C ASN A 284 5.38 -10.27 21.61
N GLY A 285 5.07 -9.18 20.88
CA GLY A 285 5.90 -8.64 19.80
C GLY A 285 5.98 -9.52 18.54
N ARG A 286 5.21 -10.60 18.47
CA ARG A 286 5.09 -11.44 17.26
C ARG A 286 3.80 -11.13 16.52
N VAL A 287 3.92 -10.72 15.27
CA VAL A 287 2.78 -10.42 14.39
C VAL A 287 2.69 -11.47 13.29
N ARG A 288 1.50 -12.05 13.11
CA ARG A 288 1.23 -13.07 12.08
C ARG A 288 -0.02 -12.72 11.30
N ALA A 289 0.04 -12.78 9.98
CA ALA A 289 -1.13 -12.70 9.13
C ALA A 289 -1.95 -13.99 9.24
N ARG A 290 -3.27 -13.84 9.35
CA ARG A 290 -4.21 -14.96 9.55
C ARG A 290 -5.07 -15.21 8.34
N ARG A 291 -5.64 -14.14 7.79
CA ARG A 291 -6.64 -14.20 6.73
C ARG A 291 -6.49 -12.98 5.85
N VAL A 292 -6.78 -13.14 4.58
CA VAL A 292 -6.95 -12.04 3.64
C VAL A 292 -8.39 -12.05 3.14
N ARG A 293 -9.06 -10.91 3.26
CA ARG A 293 -10.24 -10.59 2.47
C ARG A 293 -9.84 -9.53 1.46
N TYR A 294 -10.56 -9.41 0.37
CA TYR A 294 -10.36 -8.34 -0.59
C TYR A 294 -11.68 -7.84 -1.12
N VAL A 295 -11.76 -6.55 -1.37
CA VAL A 295 -12.91 -5.90 -1.98
C VAL A 295 -12.54 -5.65 -3.44
N PRO A 296 -13.11 -6.37 -4.41
CA PRO A 296 -12.98 -6.00 -5.81
C PRO A 296 -13.50 -4.58 -6.01
N THR A 297 -12.74 -3.74 -6.70
CA THR A 297 -13.12 -2.37 -7.04
C THR A 297 -13.12 -2.15 -8.54
N TRP A 298 -13.83 -1.13 -8.97
CA TRP A 298 -13.92 -0.73 -10.36
C TRP A 298 -13.93 0.78 -10.45
N VAL A 299 -13.17 1.33 -11.39
CA VAL A 299 -13.21 2.77 -11.71
C VAL A 299 -14.34 3.02 -12.67
N ARG A 300 -15.41 3.66 -12.21
CA ARG A 300 -16.57 3.98 -13.02
C ARG A 300 -16.31 5.19 -13.90
N HIS A 301 -16.58 5.06 -15.18
CA HIS A 301 -16.51 6.16 -16.14
C HIS A 301 -17.93 6.67 -16.46
N PRO A 302 -18.09 7.99 -16.76
CA PRO A 302 -17.05 8.99 -16.92
C PRO A 302 -16.69 9.75 -15.63
N ASP A 303 -17.30 9.44 -14.49
CA ASP A 303 -17.19 10.21 -13.25
C ASP A 303 -16.03 9.77 -12.33
N TYR A 304 -15.25 8.78 -12.74
CA TYR A 304 -14.06 8.24 -12.03
C TYR A 304 -14.29 7.85 -10.57
N ARG A 305 -15.55 7.56 -10.19
CA ARG A 305 -15.83 7.05 -8.84
C ARG A 305 -15.26 5.65 -8.70
N VAL A 306 -14.48 5.47 -7.65
CA VAL A 306 -13.99 4.14 -7.26
C VAL A 306 -15.10 3.43 -6.50
N VAL A 307 -15.71 2.43 -7.12
CA VAL A 307 -16.82 1.72 -6.52
C VAL A 307 -16.46 0.25 -6.23
N PRO A 308 -16.98 -0.34 -5.15
CA PRO A 308 -16.94 -1.79 -4.98
C PRO A 308 -17.65 -2.44 -6.18
N ALA A 309 -16.98 -3.38 -6.83
CA ALA A 309 -17.57 -4.11 -7.96
C ALA A 309 -18.75 -4.97 -7.45
N ALA A 310 -19.92 -4.77 -8.05
CA ALA A 310 -21.11 -5.53 -7.67
C ALA A 310 -20.87 -7.03 -7.87
N ARG A 311 -21.30 -7.84 -6.88
CA ARG A 311 -21.13 -9.30 -6.93
C ARG A 311 -21.76 -9.86 -8.20
N GLY A 312 -21.01 -10.68 -8.95
CA GLY A 312 -21.45 -11.24 -10.22
C GLY A 312 -21.28 -10.33 -11.43
N SER A 313 -20.83 -9.07 -11.27
CA SER A 313 -20.46 -8.22 -12.41
C SER A 313 -19.21 -8.75 -13.14
N VAL A 314 -18.95 -8.30 -14.34
CA VAL A 314 -17.77 -8.67 -15.14
C VAL A 314 -16.49 -8.35 -14.35
N SER A 315 -16.37 -7.13 -13.82
CA SER A 315 -15.24 -6.68 -13.02
C SER A 315 -15.03 -7.57 -11.77
N TRP A 316 -16.13 -7.87 -11.05
CA TRP A 316 -16.05 -8.74 -9.87
C TRP A 316 -15.58 -10.14 -10.23
N ARG A 317 -16.16 -10.78 -11.27
CA ARG A 317 -15.76 -12.14 -11.71
C ARG A 317 -14.30 -12.17 -12.14
N ARG A 318 -13.86 -11.20 -12.95
CA ARG A 318 -12.49 -11.07 -13.42
C ARG A 318 -11.51 -10.92 -12.27
N THR A 319 -11.76 -9.97 -11.36
CA THR A 319 -10.93 -9.75 -10.17
C THR A 319 -10.86 -11.01 -9.29
N VAL A 320 -11.99 -11.68 -9.05
CA VAL A 320 -12.01 -12.88 -8.20
C VAL A 320 -11.32 -14.07 -8.85
N ALA A 321 -11.44 -14.23 -10.16
CA ALA A 321 -10.75 -15.31 -10.89
C ALA A 321 -9.22 -15.15 -10.79
N VAL A 322 -8.71 -13.91 -10.90
CA VAL A 322 -7.27 -13.63 -10.82
C VAL A 322 -6.75 -13.64 -9.37
N ALA A 323 -7.37 -12.89 -8.48
CA ALA A 323 -6.94 -12.80 -7.08
C ALA A 323 -6.98 -14.18 -6.39
N GLY A 324 -7.97 -14.99 -6.73
CA GLY A 324 -8.13 -16.34 -6.25
C GLY A 324 -8.96 -16.45 -4.98
N ARG A 325 -9.23 -17.72 -4.60
CA ARG A 325 -9.97 -18.12 -3.39
C ARG A 325 -9.28 -19.28 -2.69
N ALA A 326 -9.28 -19.25 -1.36
CA ALA A 326 -8.80 -20.34 -0.51
C ALA A 326 -9.46 -20.21 0.88
N ALA A 327 -9.26 -21.15 1.76
CA ALA A 327 -9.79 -21.09 3.13
C ALA A 327 -9.36 -19.80 3.87
N TRP A 328 -8.16 -19.30 3.58
CA TRP A 328 -7.58 -18.08 4.17
C TRP A 328 -7.76 -16.83 3.30
N LEU A 329 -8.26 -16.94 2.06
CA LEU A 329 -8.39 -15.88 1.06
C LEU A 329 -9.79 -15.88 0.46
N ARG A 330 -10.55 -14.78 0.63
CA ARG A 330 -11.91 -14.67 0.09
C ARG A 330 -12.25 -13.22 -0.28
N PRO A 331 -13.09 -12.98 -1.31
CA PRO A 331 -13.71 -11.68 -1.49
C PRO A 331 -14.51 -11.30 -0.24
N ALA A 332 -14.52 -10.01 0.10
CA ALA A 332 -15.37 -9.46 1.15
C ALA A 332 -16.85 -9.55 0.72
N ARG A 333 -17.75 -9.67 1.70
CA ARG A 333 -19.19 -9.65 1.48
C ARG A 333 -19.69 -8.23 1.36
#